data_9ceebc900adbfcc7a772b9e1d4468df5
#
_entry.id   9ceebc900adbfcc7a772b9e1d4468df5
#
_cell.length_a   1.000
_cell.length_b   1.000
_cell.length_c   1.000
_cell.angle_alpha   90.00
_cell.angle_beta   90.00
_cell.angle_gamma   90.00
#
_symmetry.space_group_name_H-M   'P 1'
#
loop_
_entity.id
_entity.type
_entity.pdbx_description
1 polymer ?
#
loop_
_entity_poly.entity_id
_entity_poly.type
_entity_poly.pdbx_seq_one_letter_code
_entity_poly.pdbx_strand_id
1 'polypeptide(L)'
;VIGKRIAFGFAKYMRDALPNATYIGFTGTPIEGTDVNTPQVFGQYVDVYDISQAVADGATVRIFYESRLAKVNLDEEGKRLIEEFDKELEQDEEITEKQRAKAKWTKLEAIVGNQNRIKNLARDIVTHFEKRQTVFEGKAMIVAMSRRIAADLYKEIVALRPEWHDDDLNKGVIKVVMTSSSSDGPE
;
A
#
# COMPACT_ATOMS: atom_id res chain seq x y z
N VAL A 1 -21.69 16.03 24.30
CA VAL A 1 -22.07 14.62 24.39
C VAL A 1 -20.78 13.80 24.33
N ILE A 2 -20.28 13.53 25.52
CA ILE A 2 -19.09 12.69 25.73
C ILE A 2 -19.56 11.26 25.55
N GLY A 3 -19.17 10.70 24.51
CA GLY A 3 -19.63 9.47 24.55
C GLY A 3 -19.32 8.27 24.08
N LYS A 4 -18.89 7.70 23.24
CA LYS A 4 -18.73 6.24 23.09
C LYS A 4 -17.27 5.81 23.05
N ARG A 5 -16.85 5.22 24.19
CA ARG A 5 -15.79 4.23 24.39
C ARG A 5 -14.82 4.02 23.23
N ILE A 6 -13.70 4.72 23.26
CA ILE A 6 -12.43 4.14 22.79
C ILE A 6 -12.12 3.04 23.80
N ALA A 7 -12.54 1.83 23.51
CA ALA A 7 -12.52 0.75 24.50
C ALA A 7 -11.10 0.32 24.86
N PHE A 8 -10.12 0.44 23.95
CA PHE A 8 -8.74 0.01 24.17
C PHE A 8 -7.76 0.80 23.28
N GLY A 9 -6.58 1.09 23.80
CA GLY A 9 -5.48 1.70 23.05
C GLY A 9 -4.66 2.71 23.85
N PHE A 10 -3.48 3.06 23.38
CA PHE A 10 -2.58 4.00 24.06
C PHE A 10 -3.20 5.38 24.30
N ALA A 11 -4.06 5.85 23.40
CA ALA A 11 -4.75 7.13 23.56
C ALA A 11 -5.67 7.16 24.81
N LYS A 12 -6.30 6.03 25.14
CA LYS A 12 -7.10 5.91 26.37
C LYS A 12 -6.21 6.01 27.61
N TYR A 13 -5.14 5.24 27.66
CA TYR A 13 -4.21 5.25 28.82
C TYR A 13 -3.60 6.63 29.04
N MET A 14 -3.25 7.33 27.97
CA MET A 14 -2.74 8.71 28.05
C MET A 14 -3.78 9.66 28.66
N ARG A 15 -5.04 9.56 28.24
CA ARG A 15 -6.13 10.40 28.78
C ARG A 15 -6.46 10.06 30.23
N ASP A 16 -6.46 8.79 30.60
CA ASP A 16 -6.70 8.33 31.97
C ASP A 16 -5.57 8.79 32.89
N ALA A 17 -4.33 8.82 32.39
CA ALA A 17 -3.16 9.30 33.16
C ALA A 17 -3.13 10.83 33.34
N LEU A 18 -3.66 11.57 32.38
CA LEU A 18 -3.64 13.04 32.36
C LEU A 18 -5.04 13.62 32.10
N PRO A 19 -6.00 13.44 33.05
CA PRO A 19 -7.42 13.75 32.83
C PRO A 19 -7.72 15.25 32.64
N ASN A 20 -6.85 16.12 33.13
CA ASN A 20 -6.99 17.58 33.03
C ASN A 20 -6.20 18.21 31.89
N ALA A 21 -5.50 17.40 31.07
CA ALA A 21 -4.74 17.90 29.95
C ALA A 21 -5.65 18.23 28.75
N THR A 22 -5.31 19.30 28.05
CA THR A 22 -5.87 19.60 26.72
C THR A 22 -5.06 18.86 25.65
N TYR A 23 -5.74 18.21 24.74
CA TYR A 23 -5.10 17.42 23.69
C TYR A 23 -5.33 18.09 22.34
N ILE A 24 -4.26 18.27 21.58
CA ILE A 24 -4.30 18.70 20.18
C ILE A 24 -3.52 17.70 19.33
N GLY A 25 -4.09 17.26 18.23
CA GLY A 25 -3.47 16.33 17.29
C GLY A 25 -3.14 17.01 15.97
N PHE A 26 -1.97 16.72 15.43
CA PHE A 26 -1.55 17.12 14.10
C PHE A 26 -1.35 15.85 13.26
N THR A 27 -2.00 15.75 12.12
CA THR A 27 -1.87 14.61 11.22
C THR A 27 -2.08 15.02 9.77
N GLY A 28 -1.28 14.46 8.87
CA GLY A 28 -1.52 14.55 7.42
C GLY A 28 -2.46 13.46 6.89
N THR A 29 -2.88 12.51 7.75
CA THR A 29 -3.70 11.35 7.37
C THR A 29 -4.77 11.10 8.43
N PRO A 30 -5.76 11.98 8.59
CA PRO A 30 -6.86 11.74 9.51
C PRO A 30 -7.61 10.46 9.13
N ILE A 31 -8.02 9.69 10.14
CA ILE A 31 -8.77 8.45 9.95
C ILE A 31 -10.23 8.71 10.29
N GLU A 32 -11.12 8.41 9.36
CA GLU A 32 -12.58 8.52 9.51
C GLU A 32 -13.25 7.17 9.22
N GLY A 33 -12.81 6.13 9.96
CA GLY A 33 -13.40 4.80 9.89
C GLY A 33 -14.48 4.57 10.93
N THR A 34 -15.21 3.47 10.80
CA THR A 34 -16.26 3.05 11.76
C THR A 34 -15.70 2.71 13.13
N ASP A 35 -14.53 2.09 13.17
CA ASP A 35 -13.90 1.59 14.40
C ASP A 35 -12.85 2.54 14.98
N VAL A 36 -12.19 3.31 14.12
CA VAL A 36 -11.17 4.29 14.49
C VAL A 36 -11.46 5.60 13.79
N ASN A 37 -11.60 6.67 14.57
CA ASN A 37 -11.99 7.97 14.05
C ASN A 37 -11.23 9.09 14.78
N THR A 38 -10.47 9.90 14.04
CA THR A 38 -9.66 11.00 14.59
C THR A 38 -10.52 12.03 15.33
N PRO A 39 -11.66 12.51 14.81
CA PRO A 39 -12.56 13.41 15.52
C PRO A 39 -13.13 12.83 16.83
N GLN A 40 -13.30 11.53 16.95
CA GLN A 40 -13.75 10.91 18.21
C GLN A 40 -12.67 10.97 19.31
N VAL A 41 -11.41 11.00 18.92
CA VAL A 41 -10.29 11.05 19.87
C VAL A 41 -9.97 12.49 20.27
N PHE A 42 -9.89 13.41 19.32
CA PHE A 42 -9.39 14.77 19.51
C PHE A 42 -10.46 15.85 19.46
N GLY A 43 -11.68 15.53 19.04
CA GLY A 43 -12.75 16.50 18.79
C GLY A 43 -12.79 16.91 17.31
N GLN A 44 -13.61 17.91 17.02
CA GLN A 44 -13.71 18.43 15.65
C GLN A 44 -12.40 19.03 15.18
N TYR A 45 -12.19 19.06 13.87
CA TYR A 45 -11.04 19.70 13.27
C TYR A 45 -11.03 21.19 13.63
N VAL A 46 -9.88 21.68 14.08
CA VAL A 46 -9.66 23.10 14.33
C VAL A 46 -9.34 23.80 13.02
N ASP A 47 -8.52 23.15 12.18
CA ASP A 47 -8.15 23.63 10.86
C ASP A 47 -7.79 22.48 9.95
N VAL A 48 -7.99 22.63 8.63
CA VAL A 48 -7.64 21.65 7.60
C VAL A 48 -6.94 22.36 6.46
N TYR A 49 -5.68 22.00 6.25
CA TYR A 49 -4.90 22.44 5.10
C TYR A 49 -4.74 21.27 4.13
N ASP A 50 -5.60 21.20 3.15
CA ASP A 50 -5.66 20.08 2.23
C ASP A 50 -4.71 20.24 1.02
N ILE A 51 -4.60 19.17 0.20
CA ILE A 51 -3.74 19.15 -0.97
C ILE A 51 -4.17 20.22 -2.00
N SER A 52 -5.47 20.49 -2.14
CA SER A 52 -5.98 21.47 -3.09
C SER A 52 -5.52 22.88 -2.72
N GLN A 53 -5.61 23.20 -1.43
CA GLN A 53 -5.13 24.48 -0.91
C GLN A 53 -3.61 24.59 -1.02
N ALA A 54 -2.88 23.51 -0.67
CA ALA A 54 -1.43 23.47 -0.80
C ALA A 54 -0.94 23.70 -2.24
N VAL A 55 -1.67 23.20 -3.23
CA VAL A 55 -1.41 23.44 -4.65
C VAL A 55 -1.73 24.90 -5.03
N ALA A 56 -2.85 25.44 -4.56
CA ALA A 56 -3.25 26.82 -4.84
C ALA A 56 -2.24 27.83 -4.26
N ASP A 57 -1.72 27.54 -3.06
CA ASP A 57 -0.72 28.36 -2.37
C ASP A 57 0.72 28.17 -2.92
N GLY A 58 0.91 27.25 -3.87
CA GLY A 58 2.24 26.93 -4.42
C GLY A 58 3.15 26.15 -3.46
N ALA A 59 2.62 25.63 -2.35
CA ALA A 59 3.39 24.84 -1.38
C ALA A 59 3.70 23.43 -1.88
N THR A 60 2.91 22.92 -2.81
CA THR A 60 3.15 21.66 -3.50
C THR A 60 2.75 21.72 -4.97
N VAL A 61 3.09 20.68 -5.73
CA VAL A 61 2.75 20.58 -7.15
C VAL A 61 1.46 19.81 -7.35
N ARG A 62 0.79 20.04 -8.48
CA ARG A 62 -0.42 19.33 -8.86
C ARG A 62 -0.13 17.83 -9.06
N ILE A 63 -1.00 16.99 -8.51
CA ILE A 63 -0.97 15.54 -8.74
C ILE A 63 -1.74 15.24 -10.03
N PHE A 64 -1.10 14.51 -10.93
CA PHE A 64 -1.73 13.97 -12.14
C PHE A 64 -1.91 12.47 -11.94
N TYR A 65 -3.14 12.02 -12.03
CA TYR A 65 -3.49 10.61 -11.88
C TYR A 65 -3.68 9.96 -13.24
N GLU A 66 -2.94 8.90 -13.50
CA GLU A 66 -3.08 8.05 -14.70
C GLU A 66 -3.41 6.63 -14.25
N SER A 67 -4.60 6.15 -14.56
CA SER A 67 -5.00 4.77 -14.33
C SER A 67 -4.59 3.90 -15.50
N ARG A 68 -3.70 2.95 -15.25
CA ARG A 68 -3.26 1.94 -16.23
C ARG A 68 -3.69 0.56 -15.75
N LEU A 69 -4.61 -0.05 -16.46
CA LEU A 69 -5.01 -1.43 -16.21
C LEU A 69 -3.93 -2.36 -16.75
N ALA A 70 -3.14 -2.96 -15.86
CA ALA A 70 -2.36 -4.14 -16.21
C ALA A 70 -3.34 -5.25 -16.58
N LYS A 71 -3.47 -5.58 -17.87
CA LYS A 71 -4.33 -6.68 -18.32
C LYS A 71 -3.83 -7.95 -17.64
N VAL A 72 -4.59 -8.40 -16.67
CA VAL A 72 -4.38 -9.70 -16.03
C VAL A 72 -4.96 -10.71 -17.00
N ASN A 73 -4.16 -11.28 -17.85
CA ASN A 73 -4.50 -12.54 -18.48
C ASN A 73 -4.32 -13.62 -17.41
N LEU A 74 -5.32 -13.76 -16.55
CA LEU A 74 -5.49 -15.00 -15.83
C LEU A 74 -5.82 -16.06 -16.90
N ASP A 75 -5.06 -17.13 -16.92
CA ASP A 75 -5.45 -18.31 -17.66
C ASP A 75 -6.82 -18.80 -17.14
N GLU A 76 -7.51 -19.57 -17.94
CA GLU A 76 -8.85 -20.07 -17.59
C GLU A 76 -8.83 -20.88 -16.28
N GLU A 77 -7.72 -21.52 -15.96
CA GLU A 77 -7.51 -22.25 -14.71
C GLU A 77 -7.45 -21.32 -13.50
N GLY A 78 -6.75 -20.21 -13.60
CA GLY A 78 -6.70 -19.17 -12.55
C GLY A 78 -8.07 -18.55 -12.29
N LYS A 79 -8.87 -18.31 -13.34
CA LYS A 79 -10.25 -17.81 -13.20
C LYS A 79 -11.14 -18.83 -12.48
N ARG A 80 -11.06 -20.11 -12.88
CA ARG A 80 -11.82 -21.18 -12.26
C ARG A 80 -11.49 -21.35 -10.78
N LEU A 81 -10.21 -21.36 -10.42
CA LEU A 81 -9.77 -21.44 -9.03
C LEU A 81 -10.29 -20.28 -8.19
N ILE A 82 -10.39 -19.10 -8.78
CA ILE A 82 -10.96 -17.92 -8.13
C ILE A 82 -12.46 -18.11 -7.85
N GLU A 83 -13.21 -18.57 -8.84
CA GLU A 83 -14.65 -18.76 -8.70
C GLU A 83 -15.01 -19.90 -7.74
N GLU A 84 -14.26 -21.01 -7.77
CA GLU A 84 -14.42 -22.12 -6.84
C GLU A 84 -14.17 -21.68 -5.40
N PHE A 85 -13.11 -20.93 -5.16
CA PHE A 85 -12.75 -20.44 -3.83
C PHE A 85 -13.75 -19.40 -3.30
N ASP A 86 -14.28 -18.52 -4.16
CA ASP A 86 -15.30 -17.56 -3.74
C ASP A 86 -16.60 -18.26 -3.32
N LYS A 87 -16.98 -19.32 -4.04
CA LYS A 87 -18.14 -20.17 -3.67
C LYS A 87 -17.93 -20.91 -2.34
N GLU A 88 -16.74 -21.45 -2.10
CA GLU A 88 -16.41 -22.11 -0.83
C GLU A 88 -16.48 -21.11 0.35
N LEU A 89 -15.95 -19.91 0.19
CA LEU A 89 -15.99 -18.88 1.23
C LEU A 89 -17.40 -18.34 1.52
N GLU A 90 -18.30 -18.39 0.54
CA GLU A 90 -19.69 -17.95 0.72
C GLU A 90 -20.54 -19.03 1.41
N GLN A 91 -20.20 -20.30 1.24
CA GLN A 91 -20.94 -21.44 1.80
C GLN A 91 -20.53 -21.80 3.23
N ASP A 92 -19.39 -21.31 3.71
CA ASP A 92 -18.89 -21.64 5.04
C ASP A 92 -19.40 -20.60 6.07
N GLU A 93 -20.43 -20.99 6.81
CA GLU A 93 -21.07 -20.15 7.86
C GLU A 93 -20.19 -19.99 9.12
N GLU A 94 -19.15 -20.85 9.30
CA GLU A 94 -18.32 -20.85 10.51
C GLU A 94 -17.11 -19.88 10.39
N ILE A 95 -16.80 -19.37 9.19
CA ILE A 95 -15.67 -18.48 8.96
C ILE A 95 -15.99 -17.05 9.46
N THR A 96 -15.18 -16.56 10.38
CA THR A 96 -15.28 -15.19 10.85
C THR A 96 -14.96 -14.17 9.73
N GLU A 97 -15.52 -12.96 9.80
CA GLU A 97 -15.22 -11.88 8.83
C GLU A 97 -13.71 -11.63 8.66
N LYS A 98 -12.95 -11.73 9.75
CA LYS A 98 -11.49 -11.57 9.74
C LYS A 98 -10.78 -12.67 8.95
N GLN A 99 -11.23 -13.90 9.08
CA GLN A 99 -10.69 -15.05 8.33
C GLN A 99 -11.05 -14.93 6.85
N ARG A 100 -12.27 -14.52 6.54
CA ARG A 100 -12.76 -14.26 5.18
C ARG A 100 -11.96 -13.13 4.49
N ALA A 101 -11.71 -12.04 5.19
CA ALA A 101 -10.86 -10.94 4.70
C ALA A 101 -9.41 -11.40 4.44
N LYS A 102 -8.84 -12.21 5.34
CA LYS A 102 -7.50 -12.77 5.18
C LYS A 102 -7.40 -13.71 3.98
N ALA A 103 -8.39 -14.57 3.78
CA ALA A 103 -8.45 -15.48 2.65
C ALA A 103 -8.55 -14.73 1.32
N LYS A 104 -9.41 -13.71 1.23
CA LYS A 104 -9.50 -12.83 0.05
C LYS A 104 -8.20 -12.11 -0.24
N TRP A 105 -7.51 -11.62 0.78
CA TRP A 105 -6.20 -10.98 0.63
C TRP A 105 -5.14 -11.94 0.08
N THR A 106 -5.02 -13.15 0.65
CA THR A 106 -4.06 -14.17 0.21
C THR A 106 -4.27 -14.55 -1.25
N LYS A 107 -5.54 -14.70 -1.66
CA LYS A 107 -5.90 -14.99 -3.04
C LYS A 107 -5.54 -13.83 -3.98
N LEU A 108 -5.87 -12.60 -3.59
CA LEU A 108 -5.51 -11.42 -4.38
C LEU A 108 -3.98 -11.33 -4.54
N GLU A 109 -3.22 -11.59 -3.49
CA GLU A 109 -1.77 -11.62 -3.53
C GLU A 109 -1.22 -12.70 -4.49
N ALA A 110 -1.81 -13.89 -4.50
CA ALA A 110 -1.42 -14.95 -5.43
C ALA A 110 -1.67 -14.56 -6.90
N ILE A 111 -2.82 -13.92 -7.18
CA ILE A 111 -3.15 -13.43 -8.51
C ILE A 111 -2.19 -12.31 -8.94
N VAL A 112 -1.99 -11.33 -8.08
CA VAL A 112 -1.10 -10.18 -8.35
C VAL A 112 0.34 -10.63 -8.49
N GLY A 113 0.77 -11.61 -7.70
CA GLY A 113 2.12 -12.19 -7.68
C GLY A 113 2.37 -13.28 -8.72
N ASN A 114 1.49 -13.51 -9.69
CA ASN A 114 1.73 -14.45 -10.78
C ASN A 114 2.96 -14.02 -11.60
N GLN A 115 3.88 -14.95 -11.85
CA GLN A 115 5.17 -14.66 -12.50
C GLN A 115 5.03 -14.04 -13.89
N ASN A 116 4.11 -14.54 -14.72
CA ASN A 116 3.89 -13.98 -16.05
C ASN A 116 3.35 -12.55 -15.98
N ARG A 117 2.51 -12.27 -14.98
CA ARG A 117 2.02 -10.93 -14.72
C ARG A 117 3.13 -9.99 -14.27
N ILE A 118 3.98 -10.42 -13.33
CA ILE A 118 5.11 -9.63 -12.83
C ILE A 118 6.07 -9.31 -13.96
N LYS A 119 6.39 -10.26 -14.85
CA LYS A 119 7.21 -10.05 -16.05
C LYS A 119 6.62 -8.99 -16.99
N ASN A 120 5.33 -9.09 -17.26
CA ASN A 120 4.65 -8.15 -18.14
C ASN A 120 4.58 -6.75 -17.50
N LEU A 121 4.32 -6.69 -16.20
CA LEU A 121 4.29 -5.45 -15.43
C LEU A 121 5.68 -4.79 -15.38
N ALA A 122 6.74 -5.56 -15.13
CA ALA A 122 8.11 -5.06 -15.13
C ALA A 122 8.47 -4.43 -16.48
N ARG A 123 8.10 -5.08 -17.58
CA ARG A 123 8.33 -4.54 -18.94
C ARG A 123 7.55 -3.25 -19.18
N ASP A 124 6.30 -3.20 -18.78
CA ASP A 124 5.47 -1.99 -18.91
C ASP A 124 6.03 -0.84 -18.09
N ILE A 125 6.41 -1.08 -16.83
CA ILE A 125 7.01 -0.09 -15.94
C ILE A 125 8.31 0.46 -16.53
N VAL A 126 9.24 -0.41 -16.95
CA VAL A 126 10.52 0.00 -17.53
C VAL A 126 10.30 0.83 -18.78
N THR A 127 9.46 0.35 -19.71
CA THR A 127 9.17 1.08 -20.96
C THR A 127 8.54 2.43 -20.68
N HIS A 128 7.59 2.50 -19.74
CA HIS A 128 6.95 3.76 -19.37
C HIS A 128 7.92 4.73 -18.71
N PHE A 129 8.76 4.24 -17.80
CA PHE A 129 9.76 5.05 -17.12
C PHE A 129 10.76 5.63 -18.08
N GLU A 130 11.35 4.81 -18.95
CA GLU A 130 12.32 5.25 -19.98
C GLU A 130 11.69 6.27 -20.92
N LYS A 131 10.46 6.05 -21.36
CA LYS A 131 9.74 7.02 -22.20
C LYS A 131 9.53 8.35 -21.49
N ARG A 132 9.25 8.35 -20.19
CA ARG A 132 9.12 9.58 -19.40
C ARG A 132 10.45 10.31 -19.26
N GLN A 133 11.54 9.57 -19.06
CA GLN A 133 12.88 10.15 -18.91
C GLN A 133 13.35 10.90 -20.17
N THR A 134 12.81 10.60 -21.35
CA THR A 134 13.13 11.37 -22.57
C THR A 134 12.55 12.78 -22.58
N VAL A 135 11.53 13.01 -21.74
CA VAL A 135 10.80 14.32 -21.68
C VAL A 135 11.10 15.04 -20.38
N PHE A 136 11.26 14.29 -19.29
CA PHE A 136 11.39 14.83 -17.95
C PHE A 136 12.24 13.93 -17.08
N GLU A 137 13.36 14.47 -16.59
CA GLU A 137 14.18 13.77 -15.61
C GLU A 137 13.47 13.71 -14.26
N GLY A 138 13.38 12.52 -13.70
CA GLY A 138 12.71 12.34 -12.41
C GLY A 138 12.96 10.97 -11.82
N LYS A 139 12.59 10.84 -10.55
CA LYS A 139 12.62 9.56 -9.83
C LYS A 139 11.24 8.90 -9.90
N ALA A 140 11.23 7.58 -9.80
CA ALA A 140 10.02 6.80 -9.66
C ALA A 140 10.01 6.03 -8.34
N MET A 141 8.84 5.83 -7.76
CA MET A 141 8.63 4.97 -6.61
C MET A 141 7.56 3.94 -6.97
N ILE A 142 7.90 2.67 -6.80
CA ILE A 142 6.97 1.56 -7.00
C ILE A 142 6.54 1.06 -5.63
N VAL A 143 5.24 1.08 -5.37
CA VAL A 143 4.66 0.53 -4.15
C VAL A 143 3.99 -0.79 -4.49
N ALA A 144 4.51 -1.88 -3.95
CA ALA A 144 3.98 -3.22 -4.16
C ALA A 144 3.03 -3.63 -3.02
N MET A 145 2.13 -4.55 -3.32
CA MET A 145 1.15 -5.08 -2.38
C MET A 145 1.79 -5.88 -1.24
N SER A 146 2.91 -6.57 -1.51
CA SER A 146 3.65 -7.32 -0.50
C SER A 146 5.16 -7.27 -0.77
N ARG A 147 5.95 -7.64 0.26
CA ARG A 147 7.41 -7.71 0.18
C ARG A 147 7.87 -8.70 -0.90
N ARG A 148 7.21 -9.86 -0.97
CA ARG A 148 7.50 -10.89 -1.98
C ARG A 148 7.30 -10.35 -3.39
N ILE A 149 6.17 -9.69 -3.65
CA ILE A 149 5.89 -9.08 -4.96
C ILE A 149 6.91 -7.97 -5.28
N ALA A 150 7.32 -7.17 -4.29
CA ALA A 150 8.36 -6.17 -4.49
C ALA A 150 9.70 -6.79 -4.91
N ALA A 151 10.13 -7.88 -4.24
CA ALA A 151 11.36 -8.60 -4.56
C ALA A 151 11.28 -9.27 -5.94
N ASP A 152 10.17 -9.91 -6.26
CA ASP A 152 9.98 -10.55 -7.57
C ASP A 152 9.96 -9.52 -8.70
N LEU A 153 9.31 -8.38 -8.50
CA LEU A 153 9.29 -7.28 -9.47
C LEU A 153 10.69 -6.67 -9.65
N TYR A 154 11.44 -6.49 -8.57
CA TYR A 154 12.83 -6.04 -8.63
C TYR A 154 13.68 -6.98 -9.48
N LYS A 155 13.62 -8.30 -9.25
CA LYS A 155 14.35 -9.29 -10.04
C LYS A 155 14.05 -9.20 -11.54
N GLU A 156 12.77 -9.06 -11.89
CA GLU A 156 12.35 -8.95 -13.28
C GLU A 156 12.78 -7.62 -13.92
N ILE A 157 12.79 -6.51 -13.17
CA ILE A 157 13.30 -5.22 -13.66
C ILE A 157 14.82 -5.31 -13.88
N VAL A 158 15.57 -5.88 -12.95
CA VAL A 158 17.01 -6.09 -13.07
C VAL A 158 17.34 -7.03 -14.24
N ALA A 159 16.55 -8.06 -14.49
CA ALA A 159 16.70 -8.92 -15.65
C ALA A 159 16.51 -8.16 -16.98
N LEU A 160 15.67 -7.12 -17.01
CA LEU A 160 15.48 -6.24 -18.18
C LEU A 160 16.56 -5.16 -18.31
N ARG A 161 17.11 -4.71 -17.20
CA ARG A 161 18.12 -3.64 -17.11
C ARG A 161 19.18 -3.99 -16.05
N PRO A 162 20.11 -4.92 -16.36
CA PRO A 162 21.14 -5.33 -15.40
C PRO A 162 22.01 -4.16 -14.92
N GLU A 163 22.22 -3.18 -15.76
CA GLU A 163 23.00 -1.98 -15.46
C GLU A 163 22.36 -1.07 -14.39
N TRP A 164 21.09 -1.28 -14.04
CA TRP A 164 20.44 -0.54 -12.96
C TRP A 164 20.77 -1.09 -11.58
N HIS A 165 21.23 -2.32 -11.50
CA HIS A 165 21.62 -2.97 -10.25
C HIS A 165 23.09 -2.76 -9.93
N ASP A 166 23.42 -2.66 -8.66
CA ASP A 166 24.78 -2.70 -8.12
C ASP A 166 24.71 -3.31 -6.72
N ASP A 167 25.64 -4.20 -6.40
CA ASP A 167 25.74 -4.85 -5.07
C ASP A 167 26.14 -3.84 -3.99
N ASP A 168 26.83 -2.77 -4.35
CA ASP A 168 27.10 -1.65 -3.44
C ASP A 168 25.82 -0.85 -3.20
N LEU A 169 25.37 -0.79 -1.95
CA LEU A 169 24.15 -0.08 -1.55
C LEU A 169 24.16 1.41 -1.92
N ASN A 170 25.34 2.00 -2.11
CA ASN A 170 25.48 3.41 -2.49
C ASN A 170 25.47 3.63 -4.00
N LYS A 171 25.48 2.57 -4.80
CA LYS A 171 25.49 2.60 -6.26
C LYS A 171 24.22 1.98 -6.84
N GLY A 172 24.13 1.97 -8.17
CA GLY A 172 22.96 1.48 -8.89
C GLY A 172 21.79 2.47 -8.90
N VAL A 173 20.89 2.25 -9.85
CA VAL A 173 19.76 3.15 -10.14
C VAL A 173 18.51 2.71 -9.38
N ILE A 174 18.35 1.41 -9.14
CA ILE A 174 17.17 0.83 -8.49
C ILE A 174 17.53 0.26 -7.10
N LYS A 175 16.67 0.51 -6.13
CA LYS A 175 16.79 -0.02 -4.75
C LYS A 175 15.45 -0.53 -4.25
N VAL A 176 15.49 -1.60 -3.46
CA VAL A 176 14.33 -2.11 -2.72
C VAL A 176 14.42 -1.62 -1.28
N VAL A 177 13.34 -1.03 -0.78
CA VAL A 177 13.22 -0.58 0.61
C VAL A 177 12.05 -1.33 1.24
N MET A 178 12.34 -2.11 2.25
CA MET A 178 11.33 -2.85 3.01
C MET A 178 11.75 -3.01 4.46
N THR A 179 10.78 -3.25 5.34
CA THR A 179 11.07 -3.59 6.74
C THR A 179 11.64 -4.99 6.84
N SER A 180 12.62 -5.19 7.71
CA SER A 180 13.10 -6.54 8.06
C SER A 180 12.05 -7.31 8.85
N SER A 181 12.10 -8.63 8.77
CA SER A 181 11.30 -9.55 9.57
C SER A 181 12.20 -10.59 10.20
N SER A 182 11.86 -11.05 11.39
CA SER A 182 12.57 -12.17 12.05
C SER A 182 12.49 -13.49 11.28
N SER A 183 11.61 -13.59 10.30
CA SER A 183 11.47 -14.74 9.39
C SER A 183 12.27 -14.58 8.10
N ASP A 184 12.92 -13.45 7.89
CA ASP A 184 13.80 -13.27 6.74
C ASP A 184 15.07 -14.09 7.00
N GLY A 185 15.34 -15.05 6.11
CA GLY A 185 16.57 -15.85 6.18
C GLY A 185 17.82 -14.97 5.94
N PRO A 186 19.01 -15.52 6.18
CA PRO A 186 20.23 -14.87 5.77
C PRO A 186 20.19 -14.70 4.24
N GLU A 187 20.52 -13.49 3.79
CA GLU A 187 20.70 -13.17 2.37
C GLU A 187 21.84 -13.97 1.74
#